data_3623d40cb1b4aa8c92b7b8a3d020e74e
#
_entry.id   3623d40cb1b4aa8c92b7b8a3d020e74e
#
_cell.length_a   1.000
_cell.length_b   1.000
_cell.length_c   1.000
_cell.angle_alpha   90.00
_cell.angle_beta   90.00
_cell.angle_gamma   90.00
#
_symmetry.space_group_name_H-M   'P 1'
#
loop_
_entity.id
_entity.type
_entity.pdbx_description
1 polymer ?
#
loop_
_entity_poly.entity_id
_entity_poly.type
_entity_poly.pdbx_seq_one_letter_code
_entity_poly.pdbx_strand_id
1 'polypeptide(L)'
;MKHLIIIILVTVFSTYSFSQINNDHLDIGEKAPSIIGVDQFDQAINSVEVLKDQKVLLVFYRGNWCPYCRKHLASLQENLETLTKKGLFVIVVTPEKVERTKETTTNLNATFSIIHDVDNKIMNDYKVSFDVNKQNVTSYFGFTQKKIEAYNAENNNTLPVPATYLIDTDGKIIYVHYNPDHHERSDFQDIIKMI
;
A
#
# COMPACT_ATOMS: atom_id res chain seq x y z
N MET A 1 75.10 17.00 8.74
CA MET A 1 74.15 15.94 8.33
C MET A 1 72.81 16.28 8.97
N LYS A 2 71.86 16.83 8.18
CA LYS A 2 70.55 17.26 8.69
C LYS A 2 69.56 16.14 8.27
N HIS A 3 68.98 15.42 9.23
CA HIS A 3 67.94 14.42 8.98
C HIS A 3 66.59 15.14 8.81
N LEU A 4 66.04 15.05 7.59
CA LEU A 4 64.73 15.58 7.25
C LEU A 4 63.70 14.46 7.63
N ILE A 5 62.91 14.72 8.67
CA ILE A 5 61.82 13.81 9.04
C ILE A 5 60.58 14.22 8.24
N ILE A 6 60.22 13.38 7.28
CA ILE A 6 58.97 13.54 6.52
C ILE A 6 57.83 12.89 7.34
N ILE A 7 56.98 13.72 7.89
CA ILE A 7 55.73 13.27 8.56
C ILE A 7 54.68 13.04 7.46
N ILE A 8 54.37 11.80 7.17
CA ILE A 8 53.29 11.42 6.26
C ILE A 8 51.98 11.48 7.07
N LEU A 9 51.19 12.52 6.79
CA LEU A 9 49.84 12.68 7.35
C LEU A 9 48.88 11.73 6.59
N VAL A 10 48.62 10.58 7.17
CA VAL A 10 47.59 9.65 6.64
C VAL A 10 46.23 10.17 7.06
N THR A 11 45.54 10.84 6.15
CA THR A 11 44.13 11.21 6.32
C THR A 11 43.28 9.98 6.13
N VAL A 12 42.82 9.40 7.22
CA VAL A 12 41.82 8.32 7.20
C VAL A 12 40.48 8.94 6.78
N PHE A 13 40.14 8.83 5.50
CA PHE A 13 38.79 9.08 5.04
C PHE A 13 37.90 7.96 5.59
N SER A 14 37.23 8.21 6.70
CA SER A 14 36.13 7.38 7.17
C SER A 14 35.00 7.49 6.15
N THR A 15 34.91 6.55 5.24
CA THR A 15 33.71 6.37 4.41
C THR A 15 32.59 5.93 5.35
N TYR A 16 31.74 6.88 5.72
CA TYR A 16 30.47 6.55 6.32
C TYR A 16 29.65 5.82 5.24
N SER A 17 29.70 4.48 5.28
CA SER A 17 28.69 3.68 4.58
C SER A 17 27.35 4.03 5.20
N PHE A 18 26.58 4.87 4.53
CA PHE A 18 25.16 4.96 4.76
C PHE A 18 24.63 3.54 4.48
N SER A 19 24.34 2.80 5.53
CA SER A 19 23.52 1.60 5.42
C SER A 19 22.21 2.06 4.77
N GLN A 20 22.04 1.74 3.49
CA GLN A 20 20.73 1.87 2.86
C GLN A 20 19.80 0.98 3.67
N ILE A 21 18.90 1.60 4.41
CA ILE A 21 17.70 0.93 4.92
C ILE A 21 17.05 0.43 3.65
N ASN A 22 17.07 -0.88 3.42
CA ASN A 22 16.30 -1.49 2.36
C ASN A 22 14.84 -1.21 2.68
N ASN A 23 14.31 -0.16 2.11
CA ASN A 23 12.88 0.10 2.12
C ASN A 23 12.26 -0.99 1.24
N ASP A 24 11.64 -1.97 1.86
CA ASP A 24 10.95 -3.05 1.15
C ASP A 24 9.65 -2.57 0.46
N HIS A 25 9.40 -1.27 0.39
CA HIS A 25 8.24 -0.63 -0.24
C HIS A 25 8.68 0.53 -1.15
N LEU A 26 7.75 1.05 -1.94
CA LEU A 26 8.00 2.21 -2.78
C LEU A 26 7.94 3.51 -1.97
N ASP A 27 8.83 4.46 -2.29
CA ASP A 27 8.97 5.72 -1.58
C ASP A 27 8.45 6.93 -2.37
N ILE A 28 8.35 8.07 -1.69
CA ILE A 28 8.01 9.37 -2.30
C ILE A 28 9.05 9.71 -3.37
N GLY A 29 8.55 10.15 -4.54
CA GLY A 29 9.36 10.49 -5.71
C GLY A 29 9.56 9.33 -6.69
N GLU A 30 9.35 8.09 -6.29
CA GLU A 30 9.39 6.95 -7.20
C GLU A 30 8.19 6.95 -8.14
N LYS A 31 8.36 6.33 -9.31
CA LYS A 31 7.27 6.13 -10.26
C LYS A 31 6.37 4.99 -9.77
N ALA A 32 5.08 5.29 -9.65
CA ALA A 32 4.09 4.30 -9.28
C ALA A 32 3.90 3.27 -10.41
N PRO A 33 3.88 1.97 -10.10
CA PRO A 33 3.47 0.95 -11.05
C PRO A 33 2.02 1.17 -11.51
N SER A 34 1.71 0.78 -12.75
CA SER A 34 0.35 0.88 -13.27
C SER A 34 -0.58 -0.10 -12.56
N ILE A 35 -1.79 0.37 -12.26
CA ILE A 35 -2.86 -0.44 -11.67
C ILE A 35 -3.87 -0.73 -12.75
N ILE A 36 -4.05 -2.00 -13.09
CA ILE A 36 -5.02 -2.46 -14.09
C ILE A 36 -5.83 -3.58 -13.45
N GLY A 37 -7.15 -3.48 -13.49
CA GLY A 37 -8.03 -4.49 -12.93
C GLY A 37 -9.50 -4.19 -13.20
N VAL A 38 -10.36 -5.00 -12.62
CA VAL A 38 -11.81 -4.80 -12.63
C VAL A 38 -12.25 -4.63 -11.19
N ASP A 39 -13.09 -3.64 -10.93
CA ASP A 39 -13.60 -3.41 -9.58
C ASP A 39 -14.87 -4.25 -9.29
N GLN A 40 -15.38 -4.15 -8.08
CA GLN A 40 -16.56 -4.88 -7.62
C GLN A 40 -17.88 -4.47 -8.33
N PHE A 41 -17.84 -3.41 -9.14
CA PHE A 41 -18.96 -2.96 -9.96
C PHE A 41 -18.80 -3.39 -11.43
N ASP A 42 -17.88 -4.29 -11.70
CA ASP A 42 -17.51 -4.77 -13.06
C ASP A 42 -16.96 -3.66 -13.98
N GLN A 43 -16.42 -2.57 -13.39
CA GLN A 43 -15.79 -1.47 -14.13
C GLN A 43 -14.30 -1.75 -14.34
N ALA A 44 -13.83 -1.60 -15.57
CA ALA A 44 -12.41 -1.69 -15.89
C ALA A 44 -11.68 -0.44 -15.36
N ILE A 45 -10.67 -0.64 -14.54
CA ILE A 45 -9.83 0.40 -13.97
C ILE A 45 -8.45 0.34 -14.61
N ASN A 46 -7.96 1.49 -15.09
CA ASN A 46 -6.60 1.68 -15.55
C ASN A 46 -6.06 2.99 -14.97
N SER A 47 -5.14 2.90 -14.01
CA SER A 47 -4.59 4.08 -13.34
C SER A 47 -3.86 5.04 -14.30
N VAL A 48 -3.30 4.53 -15.40
CA VAL A 48 -2.62 5.38 -16.39
C VAL A 48 -3.64 6.32 -17.09
N GLU A 49 -4.84 5.83 -17.36
CA GLU A 49 -5.90 6.66 -17.92
C GLU A 49 -6.45 7.66 -16.89
N VAL A 50 -6.64 7.21 -15.64
CA VAL A 50 -7.09 8.07 -14.53
C VAL A 50 -6.11 9.22 -14.28
N LEU A 51 -4.81 8.92 -14.29
CA LEU A 51 -3.75 9.92 -14.02
C LEU A 51 -3.64 11.03 -15.09
N LYS A 52 -4.33 10.92 -16.21
CA LYS A 52 -4.40 12.02 -17.18
C LYS A 52 -5.13 13.25 -16.63
N ASP A 53 -6.11 13.02 -15.76
CA ASP A 53 -7.01 14.07 -15.28
C ASP A 53 -7.09 14.16 -13.75
N GLN A 54 -6.79 13.08 -13.02
CA GLN A 54 -6.97 12.98 -11.57
C GLN A 54 -5.75 12.33 -10.91
N LYS A 55 -5.45 12.72 -9.68
CA LYS A 55 -4.53 11.98 -8.81
C LYS A 55 -5.17 10.67 -8.35
N VAL A 56 -4.36 9.67 -8.03
CA VAL A 56 -4.85 8.38 -7.52
C VAL A 56 -4.50 8.24 -6.04
N LEU A 57 -5.51 8.00 -5.22
CA LEU A 57 -5.35 7.53 -3.85
C LEU A 57 -5.50 6.01 -3.84
N LEU A 58 -4.39 5.31 -3.64
CA LEU A 58 -4.34 3.85 -3.59
C LEU A 58 -4.26 3.37 -2.15
N VAL A 59 -5.14 2.45 -1.77
CA VAL A 59 -5.20 1.87 -0.41
C VAL A 59 -5.13 0.35 -0.50
N PHE A 60 -4.20 -0.26 0.23
CA PHE A 60 -4.11 -1.71 0.38
C PHE A 60 -4.74 -2.16 1.69
N TYR A 61 -5.60 -3.18 1.64
CA TYR A 61 -6.18 -3.77 2.84
C TYR A 61 -6.17 -5.32 2.79
N ARG A 62 -6.12 -5.93 3.98
CA ARG A 62 -5.93 -7.38 4.11
C ARG A 62 -7.19 -8.20 3.88
N GLY A 63 -8.36 -7.62 4.18
CA GLY A 63 -9.64 -8.28 4.03
C GLY A 63 -10.72 -7.76 4.97
N ASN A 64 -11.98 -8.02 4.61
CA ASN A 64 -13.18 -7.66 5.38
C ASN A 64 -13.22 -8.31 6.78
N TRP A 65 -12.53 -9.44 6.94
CA TRP A 65 -12.39 -10.12 8.23
C TRP A 65 -11.54 -9.33 9.25
N CYS A 66 -10.76 -8.34 8.82
CA CYS A 66 -9.89 -7.54 9.67
C CYS A 66 -10.63 -6.30 10.22
N PRO A 67 -10.82 -6.17 11.56
CA PRO A 67 -11.56 -5.05 12.13
C PRO A 67 -10.93 -3.68 11.83
N TYR A 68 -9.62 -3.59 11.87
CA TYR A 68 -8.87 -2.36 11.57
C TYR A 68 -9.03 -1.95 10.11
N CYS A 69 -9.08 -2.92 9.18
CA CYS A 69 -9.34 -2.67 7.78
C CYS A 69 -10.76 -2.10 7.58
N ARG A 70 -11.77 -2.71 8.20
CA ARG A 70 -13.15 -2.21 8.11
C ARG A 70 -13.27 -0.78 8.64
N LYS A 71 -12.65 -0.49 9.81
CA LYS A 71 -12.64 0.86 10.37
C LYS A 71 -11.97 1.87 9.42
N HIS A 72 -10.85 1.50 8.83
CA HIS A 72 -10.13 2.37 7.89
C HIS A 72 -10.93 2.62 6.61
N LEU A 73 -11.54 1.58 6.02
CA LEU A 73 -12.38 1.72 4.84
C LEU A 73 -13.69 2.50 5.13
N ALA A 74 -14.26 2.37 6.34
CA ALA A 74 -15.39 3.19 6.76
C ALA A 74 -14.99 4.68 6.81
N SER A 75 -13.84 5.00 7.41
CA SER A 75 -13.29 6.36 7.41
C SER A 75 -12.99 6.86 5.98
N LEU A 76 -12.51 5.99 5.08
CA LEU A 76 -12.35 6.34 3.68
C LEU A 76 -13.68 6.74 3.05
N GLN A 77 -14.74 5.96 3.27
CA GLN A 77 -16.08 6.27 2.73
C GLN A 77 -16.62 7.58 3.28
N GLU A 78 -16.44 7.87 4.57
CA GLU A 78 -16.84 9.14 5.19
C GLU A 78 -16.13 10.35 4.56
N ASN A 79 -14.90 10.19 4.11
CA ASN A 79 -14.08 11.25 3.51
C ASN A 79 -14.14 11.28 1.96
N LEU A 80 -14.78 10.30 1.33
CA LEU A 80 -14.71 10.08 -0.10
C LEU A 80 -15.18 11.29 -0.92
N GLU A 81 -16.28 11.90 -0.53
CA GLU A 81 -16.82 13.08 -1.23
C GLU A 81 -15.81 14.24 -1.23
N THR A 82 -15.15 14.46 -0.10
CA THR A 82 -14.12 15.52 0.01
C THR A 82 -12.89 15.18 -0.85
N LEU A 83 -12.43 13.94 -0.82
CA LEU A 83 -11.29 13.47 -1.61
C LEU A 83 -11.57 13.61 -3.11
N THR A 84 -12.74 13.18 -3.57
CA THR A 84 -13.13 13.27 -4.99
C THR A 84 -13.32 14.71 -5.46
N LYS A 85 -13.91 15.59 -4.65
CA LYS A 85 -14.01 17.03 -4.93
C LYS A 85 -12.65 17.70 -5.08
N LYS A 86 -11.63 17.17 -4.43
CA LYS A 86 -10.24 17.63 -4.54
C LYS A 86 -9.47 16.96 -5.70
N GLY A 87 -10.17 16.22 -6.56
CA GLY A 87 -9.59 15.63 -7.78
C GLY A 87 -8.90 14.29 -7.58
N LEU A 88 -9.25 13.54 -6.53
CA LEU A 88 -8.71 12.19 -6.33
C LEU A 88 -9.67 11.13 -6.86
N PHE A 89 -9.11 10.17 -7.57
CA PHE A 89 -9.73 8.88 -7.84
C PHE A 89 -9.23 7.86 -6.83
N VAL A 90 -10.15 7.17 -6.14
CA VAL A 90 -9.80 6.24 -5.07
C VAL A 90 -9.83 4.81 -5.58
N ILE A 91 -8.71 4.10 -5.42
CA ILE A 91 -8.56 2.68 -5.73
C ILE A 91 -8.18 1.95 -4.45
N VAL A 92 -8.93 0.92 -4.12
CA VAL A 92 -8.64 0.02 -3.00
C VAL A 92 -8.24 -1.34 -3.59
N VAL A 93 -7.21 -1.99 -3.05
CA VAL A 93 -6.70 -3.26 -3.55
C VAL A 93 -6.66 -4.29 -2.42
N THR A 94 -7.08 -5.52 -2.74
CA THR A 94 -7.17 -6.63 -1.78
C THR A 94 -6.95 -7.98 -2.47
N PRO A 95 -6.39 -8.98 -1.78
CA PRO A 95 -6.34 -10.36 -2.27
C PRO A 95 -7.66 -11.13 -2.08
N GLU A 96 -8.69 -10.53 -1.50
CA GLU A 96 -9.97 -11.20 -1.25
C GLU A 96 -10.70 -11.58 -2.53
N LYS A 97 -11.50 -12.64 -2.47
CA LYS A 97 -12.43 -13.04 -3.54
C LYS A 97 -13.43 -11.93 -3.86
N VAL A 98 -13.90 -11.90 -5.10
CA VAL A 98 -14.88 -10.89 -5.57
C VAL A 98 -16.15 -10.87 -4.71
N GLU A 99 -16.62 -12.04 -4.24
CA GLU A 99 -17.79 -12.11 -3.36
C GLU A 99 -17.56 -11.37 -2.04
N ARG A 100 -16.32 -11.40 -1.53
CA ARG A 100 -15.93 -10.69 -0.29
C ARG A 100 -15.79 -9.20 -0.49
N THR A 101 -15.32 -8.77 -1.65
CA THR A 101 -15.31 -7.33 -1.98
C THR A 101 -16.73 -6.79 -2.11
N LYS A 102 -17.67 -7.57 -2.68
CA LYS A 102 -19.10 -7.21 -2.73
C LYS A 102 -19.74 -7.13 -1.34
N GLU A 103 -19.39 -8.05 -0.43
CA GLU A 103 -19.80 -7.96 0.98
C GLU A 103 -19.27 -6.68 1.66
N THR A 104 -17.99 -6.36 1.44
CA THR A 104 -17.38 -5.11 1.97
C THR A 104 -18.13 -3.88 1.46
N THR A 105 -18.42 -3.86 0.16
CA THR A 105 -19.18 -2.79 -0.50
C THR A 105 -20.54 -2.59 0.15
N THR A 106 -21.28 -3.68 0.33
CA THR A 106 -22.63 -3.64 0.94
C THR A 106 -22.56 -3.18 2.40
N ASN A 107 -21.64 -3.74 3.20
CA ASN A 107 -21.56 -3.48 4.63
C ASN A 107 -21.12 -2.04 4.94
N LEU A 108 -20.36 -1.40 4.06
CA LEU A 108 -19.83 -0.05 4.24
C LEU A 108 -20.56 0.99 3.38
N ASN A 109 -21.51 0.59 2.53
CA ASN A 109 -22.07 1.41 1.46
C ASN A 109 -20.95 2.06 0.63
N ALA A 110 -19.89 1.29 0.35
CA ALA A 110 -18.70 1.77 -0.33
C ALA A 110 -19.00 2.12 -1.79
N THR A 111 -18.59 3.32 -2.21
CA THR A 111 -18.75 3.81 -3.58
C THR A 111 -17.40 4.06 -4.28
N PHE A 112 -16.29 3.79 -3.62
CA PHE A 112 -14.95 3.73 -4.21
C PHE A 112 -14.71 2.37 -4.88
N SER A 113 -13.76 2.33 -5.84
CA SER A 113 -13.41 1.08 -6.53
C SER A 113 -12.56 0.17 -5.66
N ILE A 114 -12.94 -1.12 -5.59
CA ILE A 114 -12.18 -2.19 -4.92
C ILE A 114 -11.75 -3.21 -5.97
N ILE A 115 -10.46 -3.30 -6.24
CA ILE A 115 -9.88 -4.26 -7.16
C ILE A 115 -9.50 -5.53 -6.39
N HIS A 116 -9.93 -6.67 -6.91
CA HIS A 116 -9.50 -7.98 -6.51
C HIS A 116 -8.18 -8.34 -7.21
N ASP A 117 -7.09 -8.40 -6.45
CA ASP A 117 -5.74 -8.68 -6.95
C ASP A 117 -5.45 -10.18 -6.91
N VAL A 118 -6.03 -10.92 -7.86
CA VAL A 118 -6.05 -12.39 -7.92
C VAL A 118 -4.65 -13.00 -7.85
N ASP A 119 -3.73 -12.46 -8.63
CA ASP A 119 -2.35 -12.95 -8.76
C ASP A 119 -1.37 -12.22 -7.83
N ASN A 120 -1.87 -11.38 -6.92
CA ASN A 120 -1.08 -10.47 -6.09
C ASN A 120 -0.16 -9.54 -6.89
N LYS A 121 -0.46 -9.35 -8.18
CA LYS A 121 0.42 -8.59 -9.06
C LYS A 121 0.57 -7.14 -8.59
N ILE A 122 -0.53 -6.47 -8.28
CA ILE A 122 -0.50 -5.08 -7.84
C ILE A 122 0.23 -4.97 -6.50
N MET A 123 -0.07 -5.87 -5.54
CA MET A 123 0.61 -5.90 -4.25
C MET A 123 2.11 -6.16 -4.37
N ASN A 124 2.52 -7.04 -5.30
CA ASN A 124 3.93 -7.33 -5.56
C ASN A 124 4.64 -6.15 -6.24
N ASP A 125 4.03 -5.51 -7.22
CA ASP A 125 4.59 -4.35 -7.91
C ASP A 125 4.82 -3.17 -6.96
N TYR A 126 3.92 -2.98 -5.98
CA TYR A 126 4.06 -1.97 -4.92
C TYR A 126 4.90 -2.43 -3.73
N LYS A 127 5.43 -3.66 -3.76
CA LYS A 127 6.26 -4.27 -2.71
C LYS A 127 5.60 -4.29 -1.32
N VAL A 128 4.28 -4.42 -1.29
CA VAL A 128 3.52 -4.48 -0.04
C VAL A 128 3.14 -5.90 0.36
N SER A 129 3.34 -6.89 -0.51
CA SER A 129 2.94 -8.28 -0.29
C SER A 129 3.87 -9.02 0.69
N PHE A 130 3.30 -9.85 1.55
CA PHE A 130 4.04 -10.80 2.37
C PHE A 130 3.33 -12.14 2.49
N ASP A 131 4.10 -13.22 2.62
CA ASP A 131 3.59 -14.56 2.85
C ASP A 131 3.38 -14.80 4.36
N VAL A 132 2.14 -15.04 4.75
CA VAL A 132 1.76 -15.26 6.16
C VAL A 132 2.45 -16.47 6.77
N ASN A 133 2.72 -17.52 5.99
CA ASN A 133 3.38 -18.73 6.48
C ASN A 133 4.86 -18.49 6.83
N LYS A 134 5.52 -17.58 6.12
CA LYS A 134 6.95 -17.28 6.34
C LYS A 134 7.20 -16.38 7.55
N GLN A 135 6.21 -15.64 8.00
CA GLN A 135 6.40 -14.65 9.07
C GLN A 135 6.02 -15.13 10.47
N ASN A 136 5.76 -16.44 10.67
CA ASN A 136 5.30 -16.99 11.96
C ASN A 136 4.10 -16.23 12.56
N VAL A 137 3.20 -15.74 11.70
CA VAL A 137 2.00 -14.97 12.07
C VAL A 137 0.97 -15.85 12.80
N THR A 138 1.34 -17.08 13.17
CA THR A 138 0.53 -18.01 13.94
C THR A 138 0.07 -17.44 15.30
N SER A 139 0.77 -16.44 15.84
CA SER A 139 0.34 -15.78 17.08
C SER A 139 -0.72 -14.69 16.86
N TYR A 140 -0.95 -14.28 15.62
CA TYR A 140 -1.99 -13.30 15.26
C TYR A 140 -3.36 -13.95 15.22
N PHE A 141 -3.78 -14.59 16.32
CA PHE A 141 -5.01 -15.34 16.39
C PHE A 141 -4.96 -16.62 15.53
N GLY A 142 -4.99 -17.80 16.11
CA GLY A 142 -5.19 -19.09 15.44
C GLY A 142 -6.44 -19.18 14.55
N PHE A 143 -7.02 -18.05 14.29
CA PHE A 143 -8.17 -17.69 13.49
C PHE A 143 -7.78 -17.13 12.12
N THR A 144 -6.54 -16.65 11.94
CA THR A 144 -6.13 -15.89 10.75
C THR A 144 -5.96 -16.79 9.53
N GLN A 145 -5.31 -17.94 9.69
CA GLN A 145 -5.06 -18.87 8.58
C GLN A 145 -6.37 -19.35 7.93
N LYS A 146 -7.31 -19.85 8.73
CA LYS A 146 -8.60 -20.31 8.22
C LYS A 146 -9.42 -19.21 7.54
N LYS A 147 -9.28 -17.97 8.02
CA LYS A 147 -9.93 -16.83 7.38
C LYS A 147 -9.28 -16.46 6.06
N ILE A 148 -7.96 -16.43 5.99
CA ILE A 148 -7.23 -16.17 4.75
C ILE A 148 -7.65 -17.18 3.70
N GLU A 149 -7.62 -18.48 4.02
CA GLU A 149 -8.05 -19.57 3.12
C GLU A 149 -9.52 -19.42 2.67
N ALA A 150 -10.40 -18.95 3.56
CA ALA A 150 -11.82 -18.80 3.24
C ALA A 150 -12.13 -17.52 2.43
N TYR A 151 -11.33 -16.46 2.60
CA TYR A 151 -11.62 -15.15 2.04
C TYR A 151 -10.78 -14.82 0.79
N ASN A 152 -9.51 -15.27 0.77
CA ASN A 152 -8.62 -15.01 -0.37
C ASN A 152 -8.89 -15.96 -1.54
N ALA A 153 -8.53 -15.54 -2.75
CA ALA A 153 -8.60 -16.38 -3.93
C ALA A 153 -7.55 -17.49 -3.88
N GLU A 154 -7.90 -18.66 -4.43
CA GLU A 154 -7.01 -19.75 -4.83
C GLU A 154 -5.92 -20.13 -3.82
N ASN A 155 -6.27 -20.36 -2.54
CA ASN A 155 -5.32 -20.74 -1.48
C ASN A 155 -4.16 -19.77 -1.26
N ASN A 156 -4.40 -18.52 -1.58
CA ASN A 156 -3.41 -17.47 -1.49
C ASN A 156 -3.17 -17.05 -0.04
N ASN A 157 -2.00 -17.42 0.49
CA ASN A 157 -1.55 -17.04 1.83
C ASN A 157 -0.83 -15.67 1.85
N THR A 158 -0.97 -14.90 0.78
CA THR A 158 -0.35 -13.57 0.68
C THR A 158 -1.30 -12.49 1.17
N LEU A 159 -0.78 -11.60 2.00
CA LEU A 159 -1.50 -10.41 2.46
C LEU A 159 -0.67 -9.16 2.17
N PRO A 160 -1.31 -8.02 2.01
CA PRO A 160 -0.58 -6.75 1.98
C PRO A 160 -0.24 -6.30 3.40
N VAL A 161 0.95 -5.71 3.57
CA VAL A 161 1.18 -4.73 4.61
C VAL A 161 0.21 -3.57 4.37
N PRO A 162 -0.48 -3.09 5.40
CA PRO A 162 -1.35 -1.92 5.23
C PRO A 162 -0.57 -0.73 4.69
N ALA A 163 -0.97 -0.26 3.54
CA ALA A 163 -0.30 0.86 2.88
C ALA A 163 -1.30 1.77 2.18
N THR A 164 -0.94 3.04 2.09
CA THR A 164 -1.68 4.06 1.36
C THR A 164 -0.69 4.90 0.57
N TYR A 165 -0.94 5.07 -0.71
CA TYR A 165 -0.13 5.86 -1.62
C TYR A 165 -0.99 6.97 -2.23
N LEU A 166 -0.45 8.18 -2.33
CA LEU A 166 -1.00 9.23 -3.18
C LEU A 166 -0.08 9.41 -4.38
N ILE A 167 -0.65 9.28 -5.57
CA ILE A 167 0.06 9.32 -6.86
C ILE A 167 -0.40 10.56 -7.61
N ASP A 168 0.55 11.40 -7.99
CA ASP A 168 0.28 12.61 -8.76
C ASP A 168 0.04 12.29 -10.25
N THR A 169 -0.51 13.23 -10.98
CA THR A 169 -0.85 13.10 -12.40
C THR A 169 0.37 12.83 -13.30
N ASP A 170 1.58 13.13 -12.84
CA ASP A 170 2.82 12.73 -13.55
C ASP A 170 3.23 11.26 -13.27
N GLY A 171 2.45 10.55 -12.45
CA GLY A 171 2.67 9.17 -12.05
C GLY A 171 3.70 8.98 -10.95
N LYS A 172 4.12 10.04 -10.25
CA LYS A 172 5.00 9.94 -9.10
C LYS A 172 4.23 9.81 -7.79
N ILE A 173 4.79 9.05 -6.89
CA ILE A 173 4.28 8.93 -5.52
C ILE A 173 4.64 10.22 -4.76
N ILE A 174 3.64 10.88 -4.18
CA ILE A 174 3.79 12.12 -3.40
C ILE A 174 3.44 11.96 -1.92
N TYR A 175 2.86 10.83 -1.54
CA TYR A 175 2.62 10.44 -0.16
C TYR A 175 2.67 8.92 -0.03
N VAL A 176 3.25 8.46 1.09
CA VAL A 176 3.29 7.05 1.47
C VAL A 176 2.96 6.90 2.94
N HIS A 177 2.05 6.02 3.25
CA HIS A 177 1.92 5.40 4.56
C HIS A 177 2.13 3.89 4.38
N TYR A 178 3.16 3.35 4.98
CA TYR A 178 3.45 1.92 5.01
C TYR A 178 3.82 1.54 6.43
N ASN A 179 3.05 0.64 7.06
CA ASN A 179 3.35 0.23 8.41
C ASN A 179 3.07 -1.27 8.61
N PRO A 180 4.10 -2.08 8.95
CA PRO A 180 3.94 -3.49 9.29
C PRO A 180 3.03 -3.73 10.50
N ASP A 181 2.92 -2.76 11.43
CA ASP A 181 1.90 -2.80 12.47
C ASP A 181 0.53 -2.56 11.83
N HIS A 182 -0.24 -3.64 11.74
CA HIS A 182 -1.55 -3.60 11.11
C HIS A 182 -2.62 -2.82 11.91
N HIS A 183 -2.30 -2.29 13.07
CA HIS A 183 -3.16 -1.39 13.83
C HIS A 183 -3.04 0.05 13.32
N GLU A 184 -1.88 0.40 12.81
CA GLU A 184 -1.59 1.73 12.28
C GLU A 184 -2.14 1.91 10.87
N ARG A 185 -2.72 3.08 10.60
CA ARG A 185 -3.33 3.44 9.32
C ARG A 185 -3.08 4.91 8.99
N SER A 186 -3.12 5.23 7.69
CA SER A 186 -3.13 6.61 7.23
C SER A 186 -4.38 7.34 7.74
N ASP A 187 -4.23 8.62 8.04
CA ASP A 187 -5.35 9.51 8.30
C ASP A 187 -5.74 10.25 7.01
N PHE A 188 -6.97 10.05 6.54
CA PHE A 188 -7.46 10.72 5.33
C PHE A 188 -7.63 12.22 5.52
N GLN A 189 -7.81 12.72 6.74
CA GLN A 189 -7.83 14.14 7.02
C GLN A 189 -6.45 14.79 6.78
N ASP A 190 -5.37 14.08 7.05
CA ASP A 190 -4.03 14.60 6.77
C ASP A 190 -3.76 14.62 5.27
N ILE A 191 -4.21 13.59 4.53
CA ILE A 191 -4.15 13.57 3.07
C ILE A 191 -4.97 14.74 2.48
N ILE A 192 -6.18 15.00 2.99
CA ILE A 192 -7.04 16.11 2.56
C ILE A 192 -6.39 17.48 2.76
N LYS A 193 -5.59 17.66 3.82
CA LYS A 193 -4.84 18.91 4.08
C LYS A 193 -3.65 19.10 3.14
N MET A 194 -3.10 18.01 2.59
CA MET A 194 -1.92 18.05 1.70
C MET A 194 -2.26 18.45 0.25
N ILE A 195 -3.52 18.32 -0.17
CA ILE A 195 -3.99 18.47 -1.56
C ILE A 195 -4.89 19.66 -1.78
#